data_def621bbabea5671a4da9a81a8304ce6
#
_entry.id   def621bbabea5671a4da9a81a8304ce6
#
_cell.length_a   1.000
_cell.length_b   1.000
_cell.length_c   1.000
_cell.angle_alpha   90.00
_cell.angle_beta   90.00
_cell.angle_gamma   90.00
#
_symmetry.space_group_name_H-M   'P 1'
#
loop_
_entity.id
_entity.type
_entity.pdbx_description
1 polymer ?
#
loop_
_entity_poly.entity_id
_entity_poly.type
_entity_poly.pdbx_seq_one_letter_code
_entity_poly.pdbx_strand_id
1 'polypeptide(L)'
;MEPLAVERHFCRVQDRWLHYRRLGQGPAVLLFHQTPQSSQTMEPLMRLLARHCTAIAVDTPGFGQSDALPEKVWSMAALSDLMLAFMNQLGLETVGVCGQHTGAAMAAELARRHPSRVLALALDGIPLFNAQECQTILPHQLYRFVPAADGSHLTWAWSRFRDGWMFFPWSERHLSNRRDVDMPNADTLHRSQIMELLRSRESHLHIYPGVFTWDGNAALAALTQPAWLGTTADDQLFPHLERIPAGDPRQEIHRLPHQDREALRMAQADWMSSQLEAASAPAAPANPKMDGLPTSDGRWRAYMAGRCLSAERWATNKLITVVLHGAGSAARCELERCRTLIAGPLCAIDLPGHGDDTGDLMSPTATAQALQTVIESLNVPSYRLWGRGLGAAVALEWAADARARERSLPEALTVCELKLWTESERAIWPSQYTLPLTPDWDGSYLIRLWHQIRDRELFHPWFERTRATIRPVEPQLDADLLTLEVFAALCCRDWAGSHRSWLNWRADALDAIGSVDVTFLATPGDGWARDVPALQALVAPRAKR
;
A
#
# COMPACT_ATOMS: atom_id res chain seq x y z
N MET A 1 14.72 -22.44 10.80
CA MET A 1 14.89 -20.98 10.94
C MET A 1 13.58 -20.33 10.58
N GLU A 2 13.06 -19.48 11.44
CA GLU A 2 11.91 -18.66 11.05
C GLU A 2 12.25 -17.83 9.81
N PRO A 3 11.32 -17.69 8.86
CA PRO A 3 11.58 -16.89 7.68
C PRO A 3 11.86 -15.44 8.11
N LEU A 4 12.95 -14.86 7.63
CA LEU A 4 13.28 -13.46 7.89
C LEU A 4 12.09 -12.57 7.50
N ALA A 5 11.67 -11.70 8.41
CA ALA A 5 10.61 -10.74 8.15
C ALA A 5 11.12 -9.65 7.19
N VAL A 6 10.32 -9.32 6.18
CA VAL A 6 10.60 -8.20 5.28
C VAL A 6 10.36 -6.90 6.05
N GLU A 7 11.40 -6.12 6.23
CA GLU A 7 11.31 -4.78 6.82
C GLU A 7 10.77 -3.78 5.79
N ARG A 8 9.97 -2.83 6.23
CA ARG A 8 9.42 -1.76 5.40
C ARG A 8 9.85 -0.40 5.95
N HIS A 9 10.36 0.43 5.07
CA HIS A 9 10.95 1.70 5.43
C HIS A 9 10.52 2.80 4.48
N PHE A 10 10.68 4.04 4.92
CA PHE A 10 10.58 5.23 4.08
C PHE A 10 11.91 5.98 4.08
N CYS A 11 12.20 6.61 2.96
CA CYS A 11 13.34 7.48 2.78
C CYS A 11 12.87 8.78 2.13
N ARG A 12 13.29 9.92 2.66
CA ARG A 12 12.98 11.19 2.02
C ARG A 12 14.03 11.51 0.97
N VAL A 13 13.61 11.56 -0.27
CA VAL A 13 14.44 11.89 -1.42
C VAL A 13 13.92 13.18 -2.04
N GLN A 14 14.74 14.24 -1.98
CA GLN A 14 14.32 15.59 -2.36
C GLN A 14 13.10 16.04 -1.53
N ASP A 15 11.94 16.23 -2.19
CA ASP A 15 10.71 16.73 -1.58
C ASP A 15 9.64 15.65 -1.33
N ARG A 16 9.96 14.35 -1.54
CA ARG A 16 9.00 13.24 -1.49
C ARG A 16 9.50 12.06 -0.68
N TRP A 17 8.55 11.26 -0.20
CA TRP A 17 8.82 10.03 0.50
C TRP A 17 8.79 8.85 -0.48
N LEU A 18 9.86 8.05 -0.48
CA LEU A 18 9.94 6.76 -1.16
C LEU A 18 9.85 5.65 -0.13
N HIS A 19 8.94 4.73 -0.35
CA HIS A 19 8.84 3.50 0.40
C HIS A 19 9.75 2.44 -0.21
N TYR A 20 10.38 1.63 0.64
CA TYR A 20 11.16 0.48 0.22
C TYR A 20 11.07 -0.66 1.21
N ARG A 21 11.25 -1.87 0.69
CA ARG A 21 11.40 -3.10 1.46
C ARG A 21 12.87 -3.45 1.58
N ARG A 22 13.27 -3.99 2.74
CA ARG A 22 14.63 -4.45 3.00
C ARG A 22 14.63 -5.84 3.61
N LEU A 23 15.58 -6.68 3.19
CA LEU A 23 15.73 -8.04 3.68
C LEU A 23 17.18 -8.51 3.54
N GLY A 24 17.67 -9.26 4.52
CA GLY A 24 19.01 -9.86 4.48
C GLY A 24 20.15 -8.96 4.91
N GLN A 25 21.36 -9.46 4.82
CA GLN A 25 22.61 -8.79 5.17
C GLN A 25 23.67 -9.12 4.12
N GLY A 26 24.63 -8.22 3.91
CA GLY A 26 25.70 -8.32 2.92
C GLY A 26 25.67 -7.20 1.90
N PRO A 27 26.28 -7.35 0.71
CA PRO A 27 26.28 -6.35 -0.34
C PRO A 27 24.87 -5.93 -0.75
N ALA A 28 24.71 -4.65 -1.09
CA ALA A 28 23.42 -4.12 -1.49
C ALA A 28 23.00 -4.55 -2.90
N VAL A 29 21.74 -5.00 -3.04
CA VAL A 29 21.08 -5.20 -4.33
C VAL A 29 19.81 -4.37 -4.36
N LEU A 30 19.71 -3.42 -5.28
CA LEU A 30 18.47 -2.68 -5.54
C LEU A 30 17.57 -3.48 -6.48
N LEU A 31 16.26 -3.49 -6.19
CA LEU A 31 15.28 -4.18 -7.02
C LEU A 31 14.21 -3.19 -7.49
N PHE A 32 13.99 -3.14 -8.81
CA PHE A 32 13.00 -2.30 -9.46
C PHE A 32 11.90 -3.13 -10.08
N HIS A 33 10.67 -2.89 -9.63
CA HIS A 33 9.47 -3.60 -10.09
C HIS A 33 9.00 -3.11 -11.47
N GLN A 34 8.13 -3.90 -12.10
CA GLN A 34 7.44 -3.49 -13.33
C GLN A 34 6.24 -2.56 -13.04
N THR A 35 5.86 -1.76 -14.02
CA THR A 35 4.63 -0.95 -14.00
C THR A 35 3.42 -1.81 -14.43
N PRO A 36 2.24 -1.72 -13.77
CA PRO A 36 1.87 -0.81 -12.68
C PRO A 36 1.95 -1.42 -11.28
N GLN A 37 2.94 -2.26 -10.99
CA GLN A 37 3.09 -2.98 -9.73
C GLN A 37 3.88 -2.17 -8.68
N SER A 38 4.27 -2.83 -7.58
CA SER A 38 5.06 -2.26 -6.49
C SER A 38 6.20 -3.20 -6.06
N SER A 39 7.05 -2.74 -5.16
CA SER A 39 8.13 -3.53 -4.56
C SER A 39 7.67 -4.83 -3.92
N GLN A 40 6.38 -4.96 -3.60
CA GLN A 40 5.82 -6.20 -3.06
C GLN A 40 5.99 -7.38 -4.02
N THR A 41 5.91 -7.15 -5.31
CA THR A 41 6.08 -8.19 -6.33
C THR A 41 7.51 -8.70 -6.45
N MET A 42 8.48 -7.94 -5.91
CA MET A 42 9.89 -8.32 -5.87
C MET A 42 10.25 -9.21 -4.65
N GLU A 43 9.35 -9.38 -3.68
CA GLU A 43 9.62 -10.17 -2.46
C GLU A 43 10.12 -11.60 -2.71
N PRO A 44 9.59 -12.35 -3.69
CA PRO A 44 10.14 -13.69 -3.98
C PRO A 44 11.63 -13.66 -4.36
N LEU A 45 12.07 -12.71 -5.17
CA LEU A 45 13.48 -12.53 -5.53
C LEU A 45 14.30 -12.01 -4.33
N MET A 46 13.74 -11.09 -3.53
CA MET A 46 14.39 -10.59 -2.31
C MET A 46 14.74 -11.73 -1.35
N ARG A 47 13.84 -12.71 -1.16
CA ARG A 47 14.06 -13.85 -0.26
C ARG A 47 15.19 -14.77 -0.73
N LEU A 48 15.40 -14.88 -2.03
CA LEU A 48 16.53 -15.64 -2.60
C LEU A 48 17.83 -14.87 -2.40
N LEU A 49 17.87 -13.60 -2.75
CA LEU A 49 19.04 -12.71 -2.58
C LEU A 49 19.44 -12.54 -1.12
N ALA A 50 18.49 -12.52 -0.20
CA ALA A 50 18.72 -12.29 1.23
C ALA A 50 19.58 -13.37 1.90
N ARG A 51 19.87 -14.47 1.21
CA ARG A 51 20.81 -15.51 1.68
C ARG A 51 22.25 -15.01 1.72
N HIS A 52 22.61 -14.07 0.85
CA HIS A 52 23.97 -13.57 0.65
C HIS A 52 24.08 -12.05 0.55
N CYS A 53 22.97 -11.36 0.35
CA CYS A 53 22.93 -9.94 0.03
C CYS A 53 21.91 -9.20 0.92
N THR A 54 22.02 -7.88 0.95
CA THR A 54 20.95 -6.99 1.42
C THR A 54 20.08 -6.60 0.23
N ALA A 55 18.92 -7.23 0.09
CA ALA A 55 17.95 -6.91 -0.95
C ALA A 55 17.11 -5.69 -0.55
N ILE A 56 17.06 -4.67 -1.41
CA ILE A 56 16.34 -3.41 -1.20
C ILE A 56 15.42 -3.19 -2.40
N ALA A 57 14.12 -3.43 -2.24
CA ALA A 57 13.12 -3.22 -3.28
C ALA A 57 12.39 -1.89 -3.04
N VAL A 58 12.54 -0.94 -3.97
CA VAL A 58 11.92 0.39 -3.87
C VAL A 58 10.59 0.43 -4.61
N ASP A 59 9.59 1.07 -4.02
CA ASP A 59 8.38 1.47 -4.76
C ASP A 59 8.73 2.66 -5.66
N THR A 60 8.63 2.48 -6.98
CA THR A 60 8.78 3.59 -7.93
C THR A 60 7.76 4.68 -7.57
N PRO A 61 8.12 5.98 -7.64
CA PRO A 61 7.20 7.06 -7.30
C PRO A 61 5.84 6.95 -8.00
N GLY A 62 4.77 7.09 -7.21
CA GLY A 62 3.39 6.91 -7.66
C GLY A 62 2.88 5.47 -7.57
N PHE A 63 3.73 4.53 -7.19
CA PHE A 63 3.36 3.13 -6.97
C PHE A 63 3.60 2.73 -5.51
N GLY A 64 2.97 1.62 -5.10
CA GLY A 64 3.09 1.13 -3.73
C GLY A 64 2.72 2.21 -2.72
N GLN A 65 3.63 2.52 -1.82
CA GLN A 65 3.46 3.52 -0.77
C GLN A 65 4.35 4.75 -0.97
N SER A 66 5.03 4.86 -2.12
CA SER A 66 5.80 6.05 -2.48
C SER A 66 4.89 7.20 -2.89
N ASP A 67 5.30 8.43 -2.58
CA ASP A 67 4.59 9.63 -3.00
C ASP A 67 4.42 9.68 -4.52
N ALA A 68 3.30 10.24 -4.96
CA ALA A 68 3.01 10.41 -6.37
C ALA A 68 4.00 11.39 -7.03
N LEU A 69 4.23 11.16 -8.32
CA LEU A 69 4.95 12.11 -9.17
C LEU A 69 4.04 13.30 -9.54
N PRO A 70 4.60 14.48 -9.76
CA PRO A 70 3.87 15.54 -10.45
C PRO A 70 3.32 15.05 -11.80
N GLU A 71 2.18 15.58 -12.20
CA GLU A 71 1.52 15.26 -13.47
C GLU A 71 2.40 15.65 -14.67
N LYS A 72 3.35 14.81 -15.00
CA LYS A 72 4.21 14.93 -16.20
C LYS A 72 4.74 13.57 -16.60
N VAL A 73 5.13 13.42 -17.85
CA VAL A 73 5.86 12.23 -18.31
C VAL A 73 7.26 12.20 -17.71
N TRP A 74 7.64 11.06 -17.15
CA TRP A 74 8.95 10.83 -16.58
C TRP A 74 9.80 9.96 -17.49
N SER A 75 10.97 10.47 -17.87
CA SER A 75 11.94 9.70 -18.63
C SER A 75 12.67 8.70 -17.73
N MET A 76 13.22 7.63 -18.31
CA MET A 76 14.08 6.69 -17.59
C MET A 76 15.29 7.38 -16.98
N ALA A 77 15.83 8.40 -17.66
CA ALA A 77 16.92 9.22 -17.13
C ALA A 77 16.53 9.94 -15.82
N ALA A 78 15.36 10.59 -15.78
CA ALA A 78 14.91 11.30 -14.59
C ALA A 78 14.63 10.33 -13.42
N LEU A 79 14.07 9.16 -13.72
CA LEU A 79 13.86 8.11 -12.69
C LEU A 79 15.19 7.55 -12.19
N SER A 80 16.18 7.35 -13.08
CA SER A 80 17.51 6.89 -12.68
C SER A 80 18.23 7.90 -11.77
N ASP A 81 18.14 9.20 -12.07
CA ASP A 81 18.71 10.26 -11.22
C ASP A 81 18.05 10.30 -9.83
N LEU A 82 16.74 10.04 -9.77
CA LEU A 82 16.03 9.91 -8.49
C LEU A 82 16.49 8.67 -7.71
N MET A 83 16.75 7.54 -8.38
CA MET A 83 17.29 6.35 -7.74
C MET A 83 18.72 6.56 -7.25
N LEU A 84 19.54 7.32 -7.98
CA LEU A 84 20.84 7.73 -7.47
C LEU A 84 20.72 8.56 -6.19
N ALA A 85 19.78 9.52 -6.15
CA ALA A 85 19.53 10.31 -4.95
C ALA A 85 19.04 9.43 -3.78
N PHE A 86 18.19 8.42 -4.06
CA PHE A 86 17.78 7.41 -3.08
C PHE A 86 18.98 6.61 -2.54
N MET A 87 19.88 6.13 -3.42
CA MET A 87 21.11 5.45 -3.00
C MET A 87 21.96 6.32 -2.07
N ASN A 88 22.15 7.59 -2.44
CA ASN A 88 22.92 8.52 -1.62
C ASN A 88 22.30 8.73 -0.23
N GLN A 89 20.98 8.81 -0.16
CA GLN A 89 20.27 8.98 1.10
C GLN A 89 20.39 7.75 2.03
N LEU A 90 20.51 6.56 1.44
CA LEU A 90 20.75 5.31 2.18
C LEU A 90 22.26 5.05 2.44
N GLY A 91 23.16 5.90 1.98
CA GLY A 91 24.62 5.70 2.11
C GLY A 91 25.14 4.52 1.28
N LEU A 92 24.43 4.14 0.20
CA LEU A 92 24.84 3.05 -0.68
C LEU A 92 25.85 3.59 -1.70
N GLU A 93 27.11 3.23 -1.58
CA GLU A 93 28.17 3.66 -2.52
C GLU A 93 28.07 2.91 -3.84
N THR A 94 27.99 1.59 -3.77
CA THR A 94 27.84 0.71 -4.93
C THR A 94 26.77 -0.35 -4.69
N VAL A 95 26.10 -0.79 -5.75
CA VAL A 95 25.00 -1.76 -5.68
C VAL A 95 25.04 -2.75 -6.86
N GLY A 96 24.53 -3.96 -6.65
CA GLY A 96 23.95 -4.75 -7.73
C GLY A 96 22.54 -4.25 -8.02
N VAL A 97 22.04 -4.41 -9.24
CA VAL A 97 20.68 -3.97 -9.59
C VAL A 97 19.92 -5.08 -10.29
N CYS A 98 18.72 -5.40 -9.80
CA CYS A 98 17.76 -6.28 -10.47
C CYS A 98 16.56 -5.44 -10.94
N GLY A 99 16.09 -5.67 -12.16
CA GLY A 99 14.92 -4.97 -12.68
C GLY A 99 14.02 -5.86 -13.51
N GLN A 100 12.70 -5.61 -13.44
CA GLN A 100 11.71 -6.31 -14.24
C GLN A 100 10.96 -5.31 -15.13
N HIS A 101 10.90 -5.56 -16.45
CA HIS A 101 10.23 -4.73 -17.45
C HIS A 101 10.60 -3.24 -17.31
N THR A 102 9.69 -2.35 -16.90
CA THR A 102 10.00 -0.94 -16.61
C THR A 102 11.19 -0.81 -15.67
N GLY A 103 11.27 -1.65 -14.64
CA GLY A 103 12.38 -1.70 -13.70
C GLY A 103 13.69 -2.11 -14.38
N ALA A 104 13.65 -2.95 -15.42
CA ALA A 104 14.84 -3.32 -16.20
C ALA A 104 15.36 -2.13 -16.99
N ALA A 105 14.48 -1.31 -17.60
CA ALA A 105 14.87 -0.07 -18.27
C ALA A 105 15.48 0.93 -17.28
N MET A 106 14.88 1.09 -16.08
CA MET A 106 15.42 1.96 -15.03
C MET A 106 16.80 1.49 -14.56
N ALA A 107 17.00 0.19 -14.37
CA ALA A 107 18.26 -0.41 -13.96
C ALA A 107 19.37 -0.19 -14.99
N ALA A 108 19.08 -0.45 -16.27
CA ALA A 108 20.01 -0.23 -17.36
C ALA A 108 20.39 1.25 -17.49
N GLU A 109 19.41 2.15 -17.37
CA GLU A 109 19.66 3.60 -17.45
C GLU A 109 20.46 4.11 -16.26
N LEU A 110 20.22 3.58 -15.05
CA LEU A 110 21.03 3.90 -13.86
C LEU A 110 22.48 3.48 -14.04
N ALA A 111 22.73 2.27 -14.54
CA ALA A 111 24.08 1.77 -14.79
C ALA A 111 24.80 2.55 -15.88
N ARG A 112 24.10 2.88 -16.97
CA ARG A 112 24.65 3.69 -18.07
C ARG A 112 25.07 5.10 -17.62
N ARG A 113 24.22 5.75 -16.83
CA ARG A 113 24.45 7.15 -16.38
C ARG A 113 25.43 7.24 -15.22
N HIS A 114 25.47 6.23 -14.38
CA HIS A 114 26.27 6.21 -13.16
C HIS A 114 27.09 4.91 -13.05
N PRO A 115 27.99 4.64 -14.01
CA PRO A 115 28.67 3.35 -14.15
C PRO A 115 29.50 2.96 -12.93
N SER A 116 30.06 3.90 -12.19
CA SER A 116 30.83 3.62 -10.96
C SER A 116 29.95 3.23 -9.76
N ARG A 117 28.64 3.38 -9.86
CA ARG A 117 27.69 3.10 -8.75
C ARG A 117 27.01 1.74 -8.89
N VAL A 118 27.07 1.11 -10.06
CA VAL A 118 26.45 -0.20 -10.35
C VAL A 118 27.52 -1.22 -10.68
N LEU A 119 27.54 -2.31 -9.91
CA LEU A 119 28.54 -3.38 -10.07
C LEU A 119 28.12 -4.45 -11.07
N ALA A 120 26.84 -4.81 -11.07
CA ALA A 120 26.26 -5.82 -11.95
C ALA A 120 24.76 -5.59 -12.12
N LEU A 121 24.18 -6.09 -13.24
CA LEU A 121 22.75 -5.99 -13.55
C LEU A 121 22.13 -7.37 -13.82
N ALA A 122 20.93 -7.61 -13.31
CA ALA A 122 20.09 -8.74 -13.69
C ALA A 122 18.72 -8.23 -14.17
N LEU A 123 18.46 -8.31 -15.47
CA LEU A 123 17.33 -7.66 -16.14
C LEU A 123 16.35 -8.70 -16.68
N ASP A 124 15.14 -8.75 -16.11
CA ASP A 124 14.05 -9.63 -16.54
C ASP A 124 13.11 -8.87 -17.49
N GLY A 125 13.02 -9.32 -18.74
CA GLY A 125 12.11 -8.76 -19.74
C GLY A 125 12.43 -7.31 -20.10
N ILE A 126 13.62 -7.04 -20.63
CA ILE A 126 14.03 -5.68 -21.01
C ILE A 126 13.16 -5.13 -22.15
N PRO A 127 12.56 -3.92 -22.01
CA PRO A 127 11.70 -3.35 -23.04
C PRO A 127 12.51 -2.67 -24.14
N LEU A 128 12.67 -3.34 -25.29
CA LEU A 128 13.32 -2.81 -26.50
C LEU A 128 12.26 -2.60 -27.59
N PHE A 129 11.32 -1.68 -27.36
CA PHE A 129 10.25 -1.39 -28.30
C PHE A 129 10.78 -0.68 -29.55
N ASN A 130 10.32 -1.12 -30.72
CA ASN A 130 10.55 -0.39 -31.98
C ASN A 130 9.46 0.68 -32.20
N ALA A 131 9.67 1.54 -33.21
CA ALA A 131 8.74 2.64 -33.49
C ALA A 131 7.32 2.18 -33.81
N GLN A 132 7.15 1.04 -34.49
CA GLN A 132 5.84 0.47 -34.80
C GLN A 132 5.12 0.00 -33.53
N GLU A 133 5.81 -0.70 -32.65
CA GLU A 133 5.27 -1.15 -31.36
C GLU A 133 4.91 0.03 -30.45
N CYS A 134 5.71 1.09 -30.43
CA CYS A 134 5.38 2.32 -29.71
C CYS A 134 4.06 2.91 -30.20
N GLN A 135 3.82 2.93 -31.48
CA GLN A 135 2.58 3.45 -32.06
C GLN A 135 1.37 2.56 -31.81
N THR A 136 1.56 1.23 -31.81
CA THR A 136 0.45 0.27 -31.71
C THR A 136 0.15 -0.17 -30.29
N ILE A 137 1.14 -0.26 -29.39
CA ILE A 137 0.97 -0.80 -28.05
C ILE A 137 0.73 0.30 -27.00
N LEU A 138 1.52 1.39 -27.04
CA LEU A 138 1.45 2.45 -26.03
C LEU A 138 0.03 3.01 -25.83
N PRO A 139 -0.76 3.30 -26.86
CA PRO A 139 -2.12 3.82 -26.65
C PRO A 139 -3.01 2.90 -25.81
N HIS A 140 -2.84 1.58 -25.92
CA HIS A 140 -3.58 0.60 -25.14
C HIS A 140 -3.09 0.49 -23.68
N GLN A 141 -1.86 0.91 -23.39
CA GLN A 141 -1.32 0.96 -22.04
C GLN A 141 -1.67 2.26 -21.30
N LEU A 142 -2.09 3.30 -22.02
CA LEU A 142 -2.51 4.60 -21.44
C LEU A 142 -4.01 4.61 -21.11
N TYR A 143 -4.49 3.55 -20.46
CA TYR A 143 -5.88 3.46 -20.00
C TYR A 143 -6.12 4.33 -18.77
N ARG A 144 -7.33 4.87 -18.65
CA ARG A 144 -7.76 5.59 -17.46
C ARG A 144 -8.57 4.70 -16.53
N PHE A 145 -8.29 4.82 -15.25
CA PHE A 145 -9.07 4.19 -14.19
C PHE A 145 -9.87 5.27 -13.46
N VAL A 146 -11.09 5.50 -13.92
CA VAL A 146 -11.97 6.54 -13.39
C VAL A 146 -13.06 5.88 -12.55
N PRO A 147 -13.12 6.15 -11.24
CA PRO A 147 -14.21 5.68 -10.39
C PRO A 147 -15.58 6.11 -10.91
N ALA A 148 -16.52 5.17 -10.96
CA ALA A 148 -17.88 5.38 -11.43
C ALA A 148 -18.87 5.15 -10.28
N ALA A 149 -19.93 5.96 -10.21
CA ALA A 149 -20.91 5.95 -9.13
C ALA A 149 -21.68 4.63 -8.98
N ASP A 150 -21.72 3.82 -10.05
CA ASP A 150 -22.34 2.49 -10.08
C ASP A 150 -21.38 1.34 -9.76
N GLY A 151 -20.08 1.63 -9.54
CA GLY A 151 -19.04 0.63 -9.28
C GLY A 151 -18.53 -0.13 -10.51
N SER A 152 -19.01 0.20 -11.73
CA SER A 152 -18.65 -0.48 -12.98
C SER A 152 -17.15 -0.48 -13.27
N HIS A 153 -16.41 0.50 -12.78
CA HIS A 153 -14.94 0.58 -12.88
C HIS A 153 -14.22 -0.63 -12.26
N LEU A 154 -14.79 -1.25 -11.23
CA LEU A 154 -14.25 -2.44 -10.58
C LEU A 154 -14.41 -3.69 -11.46
N THR A 155 -15.59 -3.85 -12.08
CA THR A 155 -15.83 -4.91 -13.05
C THR A 155 -14.97 -4.74 -14.30
N TRP A 156 -14.81 -3.49 -14.76
CA TRP A 156 -13.91 -3.18 -15.84
C TRP A 156 -12.46 -3.55 -15.50
N ALA A 157 -11.97 -3.19 -14.31
CA ALA A 157 -10.62 -3.51 -13.87
C ALA A 157 -10.36 -5.03 -13.86
N TRP A 158 -11.29 -5.80 -13.32
CA TRP A 158 -11.19 -7.25 -13.31
C TRP A 158 -11.09 -7.83 -14.72
N SER A 159 -11.99 -7.41 -15.62
CA SER A 159 -12.02 -7.84 -17.01
C SER A 159 -10.76 -7.43 -17.77
N ARG A 160 -10.31 -6.19 -17.60
CA ARG A 160 -9.09 -5.65 -18.22
C ARG A 160 -7.85 -6.49 -17.86
N PHE A 161 -7.69 -6.87 -16.59
CA PHE A 161 -6.52 -7.66 -16.20
C PHE A 161 -6.63 -9.12 -16.67
N ARG A 162 -7.80 -9.71 -16.67
CA ARG A 162 -7.99 -11.02 -17.30
C ARG A 162 -7.64 -11.00 -18.79
N ASP A 163 -8.11 -9.98 -19.51
CA ASP A 163 -7.76 -9.80 -20.92
C ASP A 163 -6.26 -9.59 -21.11
N GLY A 164 -5.60 -8.85 -20.21
CA GLY A 164 -4.15 -8.64 -20.25
C GLY A 164 -3.30 -9.91 -20.03
N TRP A 165 -3.85 -10.93 -19.36
CA TRP A 165 -3.24 -12.26 -19.31
C TRP A 165 -3.46 -13.04 -20.60
N MET A 166 -4.61 -12.85 -21.25
CA MET A 166 -4.98 -13.60 -22.45
C MET A 166 -4.46 -12.99 -23.75
N PHE A 167 -4.31 -11.68 -23.81
CA PHE A 167 -3.99 -10.94 -25.02
C PHE A 167 -2.91 -9.87 -24.80
N PHE A 168 -2.09 -9.64 -25.84
CA PHE A 168 -1.16 -8.51 -25.85
C PHE A 168 -1.14 -7.81 -27.23
N PRO A 169 -1.52 -6.52 -27.31
CA PRO A 169 -2.10 -5.69 -26.24
C PRO A 169 -3.46 -6.20 -25.75
N TRP A 170 -3.78 -5.94 -24.50
CA TRP A 170 -4.96 -6.50 -23.80
C TRP A 170 -6.32 -6.20 -24.48
N SER A 171 -6.42 -5.09 -25.19
CA SER A 171 -7.64 -4.63 -25.89
C SER A 171 -7.82 -5.25 -27.28
N GLU A 172 -6.76 -5.81 -27.85
CA GLU A 172 -6.76 -6.46 -29.16
C GLU A 172 -7.08 -7.97 -29.01
N ARG A 173 -8.37 -8.30 -28.86
CA ARG A 173 -8.87 -9.65 -28.54
C ARG A 173 -9.00 -10.54 -29.77
N HIS A 174 -7.89 -10.70 -30.50
CA HIS A 174 -7.78 -11.52 -31.70
C HIS A 174 -6.90 -12.75 -31.45
N LEU A 175 -7.09 -13.80 -32.23
CA LEU A 175 -6.28 -15.02 -32.10
C LEU A 175 -4.77 -14.75 -32.29
N SER A 176 -4.42 -13.84 -33.18
CA SER A 176 -3.03 -13.44 -33.43
C SER A 176 -2.33 -12.77 -32.23
N ASN A 177 -3.13 -12.22 -31.32
CA ASN A 177 -2.66 -11.50 -30.13
C ASN A 177 -2.81 -12.33 -28.85
N ARG A 178 -3.32 -13.56 -29.00
CA ARG A 178 -3.51 -14.46 -27.87
C ARG A 178 -2.16 -14.93 -27.35
N ARG A 179 -1.97 -14.84 -26.04
CA ARG A 179 -0.79 -15.34 -25.34
C ARG A 179 -0.96 -16.83 -25.04
N ASP A 180 0.14 -17.56 -25.09
CA ASP A 180 0.22 -18.96 -24.69
C ASP A 180 0.61 -19.02 -23.21
N VAL A 181 -0.35 -18.81 -22.33
CA VAL A 181 -0.18 -18.77 -20.87
C VAL A 181 -1.36 -19.38 -20.15
N ASP A 182 -1.11 -19.98 -19.00
CA ASP A 182 -2.17 -20.35 -18.07
C ASP A 182 -2.75 -19.11 -17.37
N MET A 183 -4.05 -19.12 -17.19
CA MET A 183 -4.69 -18.06 -16.42
C MET A 183 -4.33 -18.20 -14.95
N PRO A 184 -3.91 -17.11 -14.27
CA PRO A 184 -3.70 -17.14 -12.84
C PRO A 184 -5.02 -17.40 -12.12
N ASN A 185 -4.94 -17.98 -10.93
CA ASN A 185 -6.13 -18.08 -10.08
C ASN A 185 -6.59 -16.68 -9.62
N ALA A 186 -7.82 -16.61 -9.11
CA ALA A 186 -8.44 -15.35 -8.71
C ALA A 186 -7.65 -14.60 -7.62
N ASP A 187 -7.04 -15.32 -6.67
CA ASP A 187 -6.24 -14.72 -5.60
C ASP A 187 -4.97 -14.05 -6.15
N THR A 188 -4.27 -14.72 -7.08
CA THR A 188 -3.11 -14.13 -7.75
C THR A 188 -3.48 -12.89 -8.54
N LEU A 189 -4.57 -12.94 -9.33
CA LEU A 189 -5.06 -11.80 -10.10
C LEU A 189 -5.45 -10.62 -9.18
N HIS A 190 -6.13 -10.93 -8.09
CA HIS A 190 -6.46 -9.95 -7.06
C HIS A 190 -5.22 -9.25 -6.52
N ARG A 191 -4.27 -10.03 -5.98
CA ARG A 191 -3.09 -9.46 -5.28
C ARG A 191 -2.13 -8.73 -6.20
N SER A 192 -1.85 -9.29 -7.38
CA SER A 192 -0.81 -8.75 -8.27
C SER A 192 -1.30 -7.70 -9.25
N GLN A 193 -2.63 -7.55 -9.43
CA GLN A 193 -3.20 -6.64 -10.42
C GLN A 193 -4.24 -5.68 -9.82
N ILE A 194 -5.30 -6.21 -9.19
CA ILE A 194 -6.39 -5.37 -8.69
C ILE A 194 -5.90 -4.49 -7.54
N MET A 195 -5.20 -5.05 -6.56
CA MET A 195 -4.69 -4.30 -5.43
C MET A 195 -3.67 -3.25 -5.86
N GLU A 196 -2.82 -3.58 -6.83
CA GLU A 196 -1.82 -2.66 -7.36
C GLU A 196 -2.47 -1.51 -8.16
N LEU A 197 -3.51 -1.79 -8.96
CA LEU A 197 -4.26 -0.75 -9.66
C LEU A 197 -5.00 0.19 -8.69
N LEU A 198 -5.71 -0.37 -7.71
CA LEU A 198 -6.44 0.42 -6.72
C LEU A 198 -5.50 1.33 -5.91
N ARG A 199 -4.27 0.89 -5.68
CA ARG A 199 -3.23 1.63 -4.98
C ARG A 199 -2.61 2.74 -5.84
N SER A 200 -2.19 2.42 -7.07
CA SER A 200 -1.43 3.32 -7.95
C SER A 200 -2.31 4.16 -8.87
N ARG A 201 -3.58 3.74 -9.05
CA ARG A 201 -4.56 4.40 -9.94
C ARG A 201 -3.98 4.70 -11.33
N GLU A 202 -3.75 5.97 -11.66
CA GLU A 202 -3.31 6.45 -12.98
C GLU A 202 -1.80 6.72 -13.07
N SER A 203 -0.99 6.36 -12.07
CA SER A 203 0.46 6.64 -12.06
C SER A 203 1.20 6.08 -13.28
N HIS A 204 0.70 4.99 -13.87
CA HIS A 204 1.26 4.40 -15.09
C HIS A 204 1.20 5.34 -16.30
N LEU A 205 0.27 6.30 -16.34
CA LEU A 205 0.16 7.30 -17.41
C LEU A 205 1.40 8.20 -17.48
N HIS A 206 2.10 8.37 -16.36
CA HIS A 206 3.29 9.20 -16.27
C HIS A 206 4.58 8.43 -16.57
N ILE A 207 4.56 7.11 -16.45
CA ILE A 207 5.76 6.25 -16.58
C ILE A 207 5.83 5.57 -17.95
N TYR A 208 4.74 4.99 -18.45
CA TYR A 208 4.75 4.25 -19.71
C TYR A 208 5.29 5.06 -20.91
N PRO A 209 4.92 6.34 -21.10
CA PRO A 209 5.49 7.09 -22.23
C PRO A 209 7.02 7.15 -22.19
N GLY A 210 7.61 7.27 -20.98
CA GLY A 210 9.06 7.29 -20.81
C GLY A 210 9.73 5.95 -21.12
N VAL A 211 9.05 4.82 -20.81
CA VAL A 211 9.55 3.47 -21.12
C VAL A 211 9.51 3.22 -22.63
N PHE A 212 8.40 3.55 -23.28
CA PHE A 212 8.21 3.28 -24.71
C PHE A 212 9.08 4.18 -25.60
N THR A 213 9.48 5.34 -25.11
CA THR A 213 10.38 6.26 -25.84
C THR A 213 11.86 6.12 -25.44
N TRP A 214 12.18 5.19 -24.54
CA TRP A 214 13.54 4.97 -24.09
C TRP A 214 14.37 4.24 -25.16
N ASP A 215 15.57 4.75 -25.45
CA ASP A 215 16.51 4.09 -26.36
C ASP A 215 17.29 3.00 -25.60
N GLY A 216 16.66 1.82 -25.49
CA GLY A 216 17.23 0.68 -24.79
C GLY A 216 18.45 0.09 -25.49
N ASN A 217 18.50 0.12 -26.82
CA ASN A 217 19.65 -0.40 -27.57
C ASN A 217 20.90 0.44 -27.31
N ALA A 218 20.78 1.76 -27.36
CA ALA A 218 21.89 2.65 -27.04
C ALA A 218 22.30 2.51 -25.56
N ALA A 219 21.34 2.31 -24.66
CA ALA A 219 21.63 2.11 -23.25
C ALA A 219 22.41 0.81 -22.99
N LEU A 220 21.97 -0.32 -23.58
CA LEU A 220 22.65 -1.61 -23.42
C LEU A 220 24.05 -1.60 -24.06
N ALA A 221 24.21 -0.98 -25.24
CA ALA A 221 25.51 -0.88 -25.90
C ALA A 221 26.54 -0.05 -25.10
N ALA A 222 26.07 0.85 -24.24
CA ALA A 222 26.92 1.69 -23.39
C ALA A 222 27.21 1.09 -22.00
N LEU A 223 26.68 -0.08 -21.66
CA LEU A 223 26.95 -0.73 -20.38
C LEU A 223 28.41 -1.19 -20.30
N THR A 224 29.00 -0.95 -19.15
CA THR A 224 30.38 -1.40 -18.85
C THR A 224 30.42 -2.48 -17.79
N GLN A 225 29.30 -2.81 -17.18
CA GLN A 225 29.15 -3.79 -16.11
C GLN A 225 28.71 -5.16 -16.66
N PRO A 226 29.00 -6.26 -15.93
CA PRO A 226 28.38 -7.54 -16.21
C PRO A 226 26.84 -7.42 -16.15
N ALA A 227 26.17 -8.04 -17.12
CA ALA A 227 24.72 -8.00 -17.23
C ALA A 227 24.12 -9.36 -17.61
N TRP A 228 23.24 -9.86 -16.76
CA TRP A 228 22.36 -11.00 -17.02
C TRP A 228 21.07 -10.46 -17.65
N LEU A 229 20.77 -10.87 -18.88
CA LEU A 229 19.63 -10.37 -19.66
C LEU A 229 18.75 -11.57 -20.01
N GLY A 230 17.56 -11.69 -19.43
CA GLY A 230 16.75 -12.85 -19.70
C GLY A 230 15.28 -12.68 -19.35
N THR A 231 14.48 -13.65 -19.75
CA THR A 231 13.09 -13.83 -19.31
C THR A 231 12.57 -15.21 -19.70
N THR A 232 11.34 -15.55 -19.30
CA THR A 232 10.68 -16.81 -19.64
C THR A 232 9.99 -16.74 -21.01
N ALA A 233 9.87 -17.88 -21.70
CA ALA A 233 9.33 -17.95 -23.06
C ALA A 233 7.88 -17.44 -23.22
N ASP A 234 7.12 -17.40 -22.12
CA ASP A 234 5.76 -16.87 -22.07
C ASP A 234 5.68 -15.36 -21.83
N ASP A 235 6.82 -14.72 -21.54
CA ASP A 235 6.83 -13.27 -21.31
C ASP A 235 6.60 -12.49 -22.62
N GLN A 236 5.78 -11.45 -22.55
CA GLN A 236 5.48 -10.60 -23.71
C GLN A 236 6.71 -9.90 -24.31
N LEU A 237 7.78 -9.76 -23.53
CA LEU A 237 9.04 -9.16 -23.96
C LEU A 237 10.11 -10.21 -24.32
N PHE A 238 9.77 -11.50 -24.33
CA PHE A 238 10.71 -12.55 -24.76
C PHE A 238 11.28 -12.32 -26.15
N PRO A 239 10.50 -11.88 -27.17
CA PRO A 239 11.05 -11.56 -28.50
C PRO A 239 12.05 -10.39 -28.49
N HIS A 240 12.05 -9.54 -27.47
CA HIS A 240 13.01 -8.44 -27.36
C HIS A 240 14.43 -8.92 -27.09
N LEU A 241 14.61 -10.15 -26.56
CA LEU A 241 15.95 -10.73 -26.39
C LEU A 241 16.72 -10.84 -27.70
N GLU A 242 16.03 -10.98 -28.85
CA GLU A 242 16.67 -11.03 -30.17
C GLU A 242 17.15 -9.63 -30.65
N ARG A 243 16.72 -8.57 -29.97
CA ARG A 243 17.07 -7.18 -30.31
C ARG A 243 18.26 -6.65 -29.51
N ILE A 244 18.73 -7.44 -28.54
CA ILE A 244 19.87 -7.05 -27.71
C ILE A 244 21.10 -6.97 -28.61
N PRO A 245 21.85 -5.83 -28.59
CA PRO A 245 23.05 -5.68 -29.37
C PRO A 245 24.04 -6.80 -29.12
N ALA A 246 24.51 -7.46 -30.19
CA ALA A 246 25.44 -8.56 -30.06
C ALA A 246 26.87 -8.08 -29.76
N GLY A 247 27.62 -8.87 -29.00
CA GLY A 247 29.07 -8.78 -29.01
C GLY A 247 29.78 -8.31 -27.75
N ASP A 248 29.08 -7.95 -26.67
CA ASP A 248 29.75 -7.71 -25.40
C ASP A 248 29.78 -9.02 -24.56
N PRO A 249 30.98 -9.59 -24.30
CA PRO A 249 31.10 -10.85 -23.54
C PRO A 249 30.64 -10.73 -22.07
N ARG A 250 30.41 -9.50 -21.59
CA ARG A 250 29.87 -9.24 -20.26
C ARG A 250 28.35 -9.32 -20.21
N GLN A 251 27.68 -9.37 -21.37
CA GLN A 251 26.22 -9.47 -21.48
C GLN A 251 25.83 -10.93 -21.78
N GLU A 252 25.25 -11.58 -20.79
CA GLU A 252 24.79 -12.96 -20.87
C GLU A 252 23.28 -13.00 -21.16
N ILE A 253 22.90 -13.62 -22.31
CA ILE A 253 21.49 -13.72 -22.70
C ILE A 253 20.94 -15.09 -22.27
N HIS A 254 19.89 -15.06 -21.44
CA HIS A 254 19.26 -16.23 -20.86
C HIS A 254 17.81 -16.37 -21.34
N ARG A 255 17.48 -17.51 -21.93
CA ARG A 255 16.14 -17.88 -22.38
C ARG A 255 15.63 -19.00 -21.51
N LEU A 256 14.67 -18.73 -20.63
CA LEU A 256 14.15 -19.71 -19.71
C LEU A 256 12.89 -20.38 -20.25
N PRO A 257 12.59 -21.61 -19.79
CA PRO A 257 11.38 -22.31 -20.17
C PRO A 257 10.11 -21.53 -19.88
N HIS A 258 9.04 -21.91 -20.54
CA HIS A 258 7.72 -21.37 -20.36
C HIS A 258 7.26 -21.49 -18.89
N GLN A 259 6.75 -20.37 -18.33
CA GLN A 259 6.20 -20.25 -16.97
C GLN A 259 7.13 -20.64 -15.81
N ASP A 260 8.42 -20.80 -16.05
CA ASP A 260 9.39 -21.14 -14.98
C ASP A 260 9.95 -19.88 -14.29
N ARG A 261 9.06 -19.11 -13.67
CA ARG A 261 9.41 -17.89 -12.93
C ARG A 261 10.25 -18.16 -11.68
N GLU A 262 10.18 -19.35 -11.12
CA GLU A 262 11.01 -19.72 -9.97
C GLU A 262 12.45 -19.95 -10.40
N ALA A 263 12.68 -20.76 -11.43
CA ALA A 263 14.02 -20.96 -11.99
C ALA A 263 14.65 -19.64 -12.45
N LEU A 264 13.87 -18.75 -13.07
CA LEU A 264 14.34 -17.42 -13.45
C LEU A 264 14.88 -16.63 -12.25
N ARG A 265 14.10 -16.55 -11.17
CA ARG A 265 14.50 -15.81 -9.96
C ARG A 265 15.71 -16.45 -9.27
N MET A 266 15.77 -17.78 -9.25
CA MET A 266 16.94 -18.50 -8.72
C MET A 266 18.18 -18.18 -9.54
N ALA A 267 18.13 -18.28 -10.87
CA ALA A 267 19.24 -17.95 -11.75
C ALA A 267 19.72 -16.50 -11.56
N GLN A 268 18.79 -15.55 -11.46
CA GLN A 268 19.11 -14.14 -11.19
C GLN A 268 19.81 -13.96 -9.82
N ALA A 269 19.29 -14.61 -8.77
CA ALA A 269 19.82 -14.46 -7.42
C ALA A 269 21.22 -15.06 -7.30
N ASP A 270 21.45 -16.26 -7.86
CA ASP A 270 22.72 -16.95 -7.82
C ASP A 270 23.76 -16.19 -8.64
N TRP A 271 23.40 -15.77 -9.86
CA TRP A 271 24.29 -14.98 -10.71
C TRP A 271 24.66 -13.63 -10.05
N MET A 272 23.70 -12.89 -9.53
CA MET A 272 23.95 -11.59 -8.86
C MET A 272 24.85 -11.77 -7.64
N SER A 273 24.61 -12.79 -6.82
CA SER A 273 25.42 -13.06 -5.63
C SER A 273 26.87 -13.36 -6.02
N SER A 274 27.10 -14.15 -7.07
CA SER A 274 28.44 -14.47 -7.58
C SER A 274 29.18 -13.23 -8.11
N GLN A 275 28.49 -12.32 -8.81
CA GLN A 275 29.10 -11.08 -9.31
C GLN A 275 29.53 -10.14 -8.18
N LEU A 276 28.71 -10.01 -7.14
CA LEU A 276 29.01 -9.15 -5.99
C LEU A 276 30.15 -9.73 -5.13
N GLU A 277 30.22 -11.05 -4.99
CA GLU A 277 31.34 -11.74 -4.36
C GLU A 277 32.65 -11.51 -5.14
N ALA A 278 32.62 -11.71 -6.45
CA ALA A 278 33.77 -11.50 -7.33
C ALA A 278 34.27 -10.05 -7.30
N ALA A 279 33.35 -9.07 -7.18
CA ALA A 279 33.68 -7.66 -7.04
C ALA A 279 34.13 -7.27 -5.62
N SER A 280 34.12 -8.19 -4.65
CA SER A 280 34.38 -7.89 -3.23
C SER A 280 33.52 -6.72 -2.72
N ALA A 281 32.23 -6.71 -3.10
CA ALA A 281 31.32 -5.61 -2.82
C ALA A 281 31.13 -5.41 -1.30
N PRO A 282 31.14 -4.16 -0.81
CA PRO A 282 30.96 -3.89 0.62
C PRO A 282 29.54 -4.24 1.08
N ALA A 283 29.43 -4.61 2.36
CA ALA A 283 28.12 -4.80 2.97
C ALA A 283 27.32 -3.48 2.98
N ALA A 284 26.04 -3.59 2.76
CA ALA A 284 25.14 -2.44 2.85
C ALA A 284 25.17 -1.84 4.27
N PRO A 285 25.18 -0.50 4.41
CA PRO A 285 25.07 0.15 5.71
C PRO A 285 23.73 -0.20 6.37
N ALA A 286 23.67 -0.06 7.70
CA ALA A 286 22.41 -0.10 8.41
C ALA A 286 21.45 0.98 7.88
N ASN A 287 20.14 0.75 7.99
CA ASN A 287 19.18 1.78 7.63
C ASN A 287 19.45 3.06 8.44
N PRO A 288 19.42 4.24 7.80
CA PRO A 288 19.45 5.49 8.52
C PRO A 288 18.29 5.52 9.52
N LYS A 289 18.55 5.97 10.75
CA LYS A 289 17.47 6.23 11.70
C LYS A 289 16.57 7.32 11.10
N MET A 290 15.30 7.01 10.95
CA MET A 290 14.33 8.00 10.52
C MET A 290 13.88 8.80 11.74
N ASP A 291 14.22 10.06 11.76
CA ASP A 291 13.70 10.99 12.76
C ASP A 291 12.24 11.32 12.41
N GLY A 292 11.31 10.93 13.28
CA GLY A 292 9.99 11.52 13.34
C GLY A 292 8.82 10.81 12.66
N LEU A 293 8.95 9.55 12.20
CA LEU A 293 7.78 8.72 11.85
C LEU A 293 7.70 7.50 12.77
N PRO A 294 6.51 7.18 13.32
CA PRO A 294 6.32 6.00 14.15
C PRO A 294 6.32 4.72 13.30
N THR A 295 7.52 4.27 12.90
CA THR A 295 7.68 3.09 12.04
C THR A 295 8.84 2.22 12.47
N SER A 296 9.35 2.38 13.69
CA SER A 296 10.59 1.73 14.14
C SER A 296 10.52 0.19 14.12
N ASP A 297 9.32 -0.40 14.15
CA ASP A 297 9.13 -1.85 14.09
C ASP A 297 8.34 -2.32 12.85
N GLY A 298 7.99 -1.41 11.93
CA GLY A 298 7.26 -1.73 10.69
C GLY A 298 5.80 -2.13 10.87
N ARG A 299 5.26 -2.07 12.09
CA ARG A 299 3.90 -2.51 12.41
C ARG A 299 2.86 -1.45 12.18
N TRP A 300 3.15 -0.19 12.53
CA TRP A 300 2.19 0.90 12.48
C TRP A 300 2.40 1.81 11.27
N ARG A 301 1.29 2.28 10.69
CA ARG A 301 1.30 3.27 9.62
C ARG A 301 0.51 4.49 10.05
N ALA A 302 1.12 5.67 9.91
CA ALA A 302 0.47 6.94 10.12
C ALA A 302 0.48 7.75 8.82
N TYR A 303 -0.67 8.30 8.47
CA TYR A 303 -0.85 9.21 7.34
C TYR A 303 -1.17 10.61 7.86
N MET A 304 -0.55 11.62 7.28
CA MET A 304 -0.68 12.98 7.73
C MET A 304 -1.36 13.85 6.68
N ALA A 305 -2.35 14.64 7.07
CA ALA A 305 -2.93 15.66 6.22
C ALA A 305 -2.05 16.90 6.20
N GLY A 306 -1.72 17.33 4.99
CA GLY A 306 -0.76 18.40 4.77
C GLY A 306 0.63 17.84 4.58
N ARG A 307 1.31 18.29 3.53
CA ARG A 307 2.62 17.86 3.08
C ARG A 307 3.54 17.59 4.26
N CYS A 308 4.08 16.38 4.24
CA CYS A 308 5.20 15.91 5.03
C CYS A 308 5.68 16.86 6.12
N LEU A 309 5.12 16.71 7.31
CA LEU A 309 5.66 17.42 8.46
C LEU A 309 6.92 16.65 8.88
N SER A 310 8.10 17.25 8.67
CA SER A 310 9.32 16.77 9.31
C SER A 310 9.11 16.78 10.83
N ALA A 311 9.83 15.93 11.56
CA ALA A 311 9.82 15.92 13.03
C ALA A 311 9.98 17.33 13.63
N GLU A 312 10.73 18.22 12.99
CA GLU A 312 10.90 19.62 13.36
C GLU A 312 9.60 20.44 13.38
N ARG A 313 8.61 20.09 12.54
CA ARG A 313 7.31 20.79 12.54
C ARG A 313 6.32 20.27 13.58
N TRP A 314 6.49 19.06 14.08
CA TRP A 314 5.72 18.55 15.22
C TRP A 314 6.15 19.20 16.54
N ALA A 315 7.46 19.50 16.68
CA ALA A 315 8.04 20.16 17.86
C ALA A 315 7.52 21.59 18.10
N THR A 316 6.79 22.18 17.15
CA THR A 316 6.23 23.52 17.29
C THR A 316 4.81 23.45 17.86
N ASN A 317 4.65 23.40 19.18
CA ASN A 317 3.47 23.79 20.00
C ASN A 317 2.06 23.76 19.38
N LYS A 318 1.78 22.86 18.44
CA LYS A 318 0.46 22.75 17.82
C LYS A 318 -0.27 21.50 18.28
N LEU A 319 -1.50 21.72 18.74
CA LEU A 319 -2.46 20.68 19.01
C LEU A 319 -2.73 19.86 17.74
N ILE A 320 -2.55 18.54 17.80
CA ILE A 320 -2.83 17.62 16.71
C ILE A 320 -4.07 16.79 17.01
N THR A 321 -4.81 16.40 15.98
CA THR A 321 -5.87 15.41 16.11
C THR A 321 -5.39 14.07 15.55
N VAL A 322 -5.32 13.07 16.42
CA VAL A 322 -5.05 11.66 16.04
C VAL A 322 -6.37 11.03 15.66
N VAL A 323 -6.41 10.43 14.47
CA VAL A 323 -7.63 9.92 13.84
C VAL A 323 -7.56 8.41 13.72
N LEU A 324 -8.57 7.70 14.26
CA LEU A 324 -8.70 6.26 14.31
C LEU A 324 -9.92 5.81 13.50
N HIS A 325 -9.68 4.97 12.50
CA HIS A 325 -10.69 4.53 11.53
C HIS A 325 -11.63 3.43 12.04
N GLY A 326 -12.72 3.20 11.32
CA GLY A 326 -13.69 2.14 11.59
C GLY A 326 -13.22 0.73 11.19
N ALA A 327 -13.97 -0.29 11.60
CA ALA A 327 -13.70 -1.67 11.22
C ALA A 327 -13.71 -1.85 9.70
N GLY A 328 -12.70 -2.54 9.17
CA GLY A 328 -12.55 -2.79 7.75
C GLY A 328 -12.28 -1.55 6.89
N SER A 329 -11.92 -0.42 7.49
CA SER A 329 -11.46 0.80 6.83
C SER A 329 -9.94 0.98 7.02
N ALA A 330 -9.40 2.15 6.70
CA ALA A 330 -8.00 2.47 6.87
C ALA A 330 -7.80 3.95 7.20
N ALA A 331 -6.62 4.29 7.74
CA ALA A 331 -6.24 5.65 8.07
C ALA A 331 -6.45 6.64 6.92
N ARG A 332 -6.09 6.24 5.70
CA ARG A 332 -6.26 7.09 4.51
C ARG A 332 -7.71 7.47 4.25
N CYS A 333 -8.66 6.54 4.43
CA CYS A 333 -10.09 6.80 4.24
C CYS A 333 -10.60 7.79 5.29
N GLU A 334 -10.26 7.55 6.54
CA GLU A 334 -10.69 8.40 7.63
C GLU A 334 -10.09 9.81 7.53
N LEU A 335 -8.84 9.92 7.05
CA LEU A 335 -8.19 11.20 6.80
C LEU A 335 -8.95 12.01 5.74
N GLU A 336 -9.37 11.40 4.64
CA GLU A 336 -10.17 12.09 3.62
C GLU A 336 -11.52 12.55 4.17
N ARG A 337 -12.19 11.72 4.96
CA ARG A 337 -13.46 12.11 5.64
C ARG A 337 -13.27 13.26 6.61
N CYS A 338 -12.18 13.27 7.36
CA CYS A 338 -11.93 14.25 8.41
C CYS A 338 -11.40 15.59 7.90
N ARG A 339 -10.81 15.67 6.72
CA ARG A 339 -10.19 16.89 6.17
C ARG A 339 -11.13 18.11 6.14
N THR A 340 -12.40 17.87 5.88
CA THR A 340 -13.43 18.91 5.83
C THR A 340 -14.13 19.15 7.17
N LEU A 341 -14.01 18.20 8.10
CA LEU A 341 -14.71 18.23 9.38
C LEU A 341 -13.86 18.79 10.52
N ILE A 342 -12.55 18.60 10.46
CA ILE A 342 -11.63 18.92 11.56
C ILE A 342 -10.61 19.94 11.09
N ALA A 343 -10.55 21.06 11.78
CA ALA A 343 -9.53 22.07 11.54
C ALA A 343 -8.21 21.74 12.23
N GLY A 344 -7.10 22.01 11.56
CA GLY A 344 -5.75 21.84 12.10
C GLY A 344 -5.02 20.59 11.59
N PRO A 345 -3.89 20.25 12.20
CA PRO A 345 -3.09 19.08 11.81
C PRO A 345 -3.81 17.78 12.17
N LEU A 346 -3.85 16.85 11.21
CA LEU A 346 -4.42 15.51 11.37
C LEU A 346 -3.34 14.45 11.21
N CYS A 347 -3.36 13.44 12.08
CA CYS A 347 -2.56 12.22 11.96
C CYS A 347 -3.48 11.01 12.03
N ALA A 348 -3.75 10.36 10.91
CA ALA A 348 -4.53 9.14 10.87
C ALA A 348 -3.63 7.91 10.94
N ILE A 349 -4.01 6.92 11.73
CA ILE A 349 -3.22 5.73 12.02
C ILE A 349 -3.97 4.49 11.54
N ASP A 350 -3.29 3.63 10.77
CA ASP A 350 -3.80 2.29 10.46
C ASP A 350 -3.81 1.44 11.74
N LEU A 351 -4.96 0.93 12.11
CA LEU A 351 -5.09 0.00 13.25
C LEU A 351 -4.50 -1.37 12.87
N PRO A 352 -4.03 -2.17 13.86
CA PRO A 352 -3.45 -3.48 13.59
C PRO A 352 -4.32 -4.34 12.69
N GLY A 353 -3.70 -4.92 11.65
CA GLY A 353 -4.37 -5.75 10.64
C GLY A 353 -5.20 -4.99 9.60
N HIS A 354 -5.11 -3.66 9.54
CA HIS A 354 -5.83 -2.81 8.58
C HIS A 354 -4.87 -1.98 7.72
N GLY A 355 -5.35 -1.57 6.56
CA GLY A 355 -4.63 -0.69 5.65
C GLY A 355 -3.26 -1.25 5.28
N ASP A 356 -2.22 -0.49 5.53
CA ASP A 356 -0.84 -0.89 5.28
C ASP A 356 -0.12 -1.48 6.52
N ASP A 357 -0.82 -1.64 7.65
CA ASP A 357 -0.28 -2.33 8.81
C ASP A 357 -0.08 -3.82 8.54
N THR A 358 1.01 -4.41 9.07
CA THR A 358 1.36 -5.82 8.87
C THR A 358 1.08 -6.70 10.08
N GLY A 359 0.62 -6.11 11.18
CA GLY A 359 0.25 -6.81 12.40
C GLY A 359 -0.98 -7.68 12.24
N ASP A 360 -1.22 -8.50 13.24
CA ASP A 360 -2.46 -9.24 13.35
C ASP A 360 -3.56 -8.37 13.97
N LEU A 361 -4.81 -8.72 13.68
CA LEU A 361 -5.95 -8.05 14.26
C LEU A 361 -5.92 -8.19 15.80
N MET A 362 -6.15 -7.09 16.49
CA MET A 362 -6.18 -7.02 17.95
C MET A 362 -7.58 -6.64 18.46
N SER A 363 -7.87 -6.95 19.71
CA SER A 363 -9.05 -6.41 20.39
C SER A 363 -8.92 -4.89 20.58
N PRO A 364 -10.02 -4.14 20.75
CA PRO A 364 -9.95 -2.70 21.02
C PRO A 364 -9.05 -2.34 22.21
N THR A 365 -9.12 -3.10 23.29
CA THR A 365 -8.28 -2.90 24.49
C THR A 365 -6.79 -3.14 24.19
N ALA A 366 -6.44 -4.23 23.50
CA ALA A 366 -5.07 -4.53 23.13
C ALA A 366 -4.53 -3.51 22.11
N THR A 367 -5.36 -3.06 21.17
CA THR A 367 -5.04 -1.99 20.22
C THR A 367 -4.76 -0.67 20.93
N ALA A 368 -5.57 -0.33 21.92
CA ALA A 368 -5.39 0.87 22.74
C ALA A 368 -4.05 0.87 23.49
N GLN A 369 -3.67 -0.27 24.07
CA GLN A 369 -2.37 -0.41 24.72
C GLN A 369 -1.19 -0.25 23.76
N ALA A 370 -1.29 -0.83 22.57
CA ALA A 370 -0.27 -0.71 21.52
C ALA A 370 -0.20 0.71 20.93
N LEU A 371 -1.32 1.43 20.85
CA LEU A 371 -1.41 2.81 20.36
C LEU A 371 -0.55 3.78 21.20
N GLN A 372 -0.34 3.49 22.48
CA GLN A 372 0.49 4.30 23.38
C GLN A 372 1.89 4.52 22.79
N THR A 373 2.55 3.46 22.33
CA THR A 373 3.90 3.56 21.74
C THR A 373 3.91 4.49 20.52
N VAL A 374 2.84 4.46 19.72
CA VAL A 374 2.70 5.32 18.55
C VAL A 374 2.55 6.79 18.97
N ILE A 375 1.67 7.07 19.93
CA ILE A 375 1.45 8.45 20.42
C ILE A 375 2.71 9.02 21.06
N GLU A 376 3.41 8.24 21.87
CA GLU A 376 4.69 8.65 22.46
C GLU A 376 5.74 8.96 21.40
N SER A 377 5.80 8.15 20.33
CA SER A 377 6.74 8.37 19.22
C SER A 377 6.44 9.63 18.40
N LEU A 378 5.20 10.12 18.40
CA LEU A 378 4.84 11.39 17.77
C LEU A 378 5.47 12.59 18.49
N ASN A 379 5.86 12.42 19.77
CA ASN A 379 6.47 13.46 20.59
C ASN A 379 5.72 14.81 20.55
N VAL A 380 4.39 14.76 20.63
CA VAL A 380 3.53 15.95 20.61
C VAL A 380 3.17 16.36 22.05
N PRO A 381 3.23 17.67 22.36
CA PRO A 381 2.95 18.14 23.72
C PRO A 381 1.47 18.00 24.12
N SER A 382 0.58 17.99 23.11
CA SER A 382 -0.87 17.97 23.32
C SER A 382 -1.56 17.40 22.08
N TYR A 383 -2.63 16.62 22.28
CA TYR A 383 -3.37 16.00 21.18
C TYR A 383 -4.84 15.82 21.53
N ARG A 384 -5.66 15.67 20.47
CA ARG A 384 -7.05 15.22 20.53
C ARG A 384 -7.15 13.85 19.89
N LEU A 385 -8.18 13.08 20.26
CA LEU A 385 -8.53 11.83 19.58
C LEU A 385 -9.84 11.98 18.84
N TRP A 386 -9.88 11.45 17.63
CA TRP A 386 -11.08 11.24 16.84
C TRP A 386 -11.19 9.75 16.55
N GLY A 387 -12.35 9.13 16.79
CA GLY A 387 -12.56 7.72 16.52
C GLY A 387 -13.93 7.45 15.88
N ARG A 388 -13.97 6.56 14.88
CA ARG A 388 -15.20 6.09 14.25
C ARG A 388 -15.34 4.56 14.40
N GLY A 389 -16.51 4.09 14.85
CA GLY A 389 -16.79 2.67 15.01
C GLY A 389 -15.77 1.93 15.86
N LEU A 390 -14.97 1.03 15.27
CA LEU A 390 -13.86 0.36 15.96
C LEU A 390 -12.86 1.35 16.55
N GLY A 391 -12.48 2.38 15.78
CA GLY A 391 -11.59 3.44 16.23
C GLY A 391 -12.17 4.25 17.40
N ALA A 392 -13.50 4.40 17.49
CA ALA A 392 -14.15 5.02 18.65
C ALA A 392 -13.99 4.16 19.89
N ALA A 393 -14.20 2.84 19.77
CA ALA A 393 -13.97 1.90 20.87
C ALA A 393 -12.50 1.93 21.34
N VAL A 394 -11.54 1.90 20.41
CA VAL A 394 -10.10 2.00 20.72
C VAL A 394 -9.77 3.31 21.43
N ALA A 395 -10.31 4.44 20.98
CA ALA A 395 -10.06 5.75 21.57
C ALA A 395 -10.55 5.85 23.02
N LEU A 396 -11.70 5.25 23.32
CA LEU A 396 -12.26 5.19 24.67
C LEU A 396 -11.44 4.28 25.60
N GLU A 397 -11.09 3.08 25.13
CA GLU A 397 -10.19 2.15 25.84
C GLU A 397 -8.83 2.80 26.13
N TRP A 398 -8.29 3.54 25.14
CA TRP A 398 -7.03 4.24 25.30
C TRP A 398 -7.11 5.32 26.38
N ALA A 399 -8.17 6.13 26.41
CA ALA A 399 -8.35 7.17 27.43
C ALA A 399 -8.47 6.55 28.84
N ALA A 400 -9.16 5.40 28.95
CA ALA A 400 -9.27 4.65 30.20
C ALA A 400 -7.91 4.08 30.66
N ASP A 401 -7.15 3.44 29.76
CA ASP A 401 -5.81 2.91 30.08
C ASP A 401 -4.82 4.01 30.45
N ALA A 402 -4.81 5.12 29.69
CA ALA A 402 -3.95 6.28 29.95
C ALA A 402 -4.23 6.86 31.36
N ARG A 403 -5.48 6.99 31.74
CA ARG A 403 -5.87 7.44 33.08
C ARG A 403 -5.42 6.46 34.16
N ALA A 404 -5.71 5.16 33.98
CA ALA A 404 -5.35 4.15 34.94
C ALA A 404 -3.83 4.05 35.21
N ARG A 405 -3.03 4.44 34.20
CA ARG A 405 -1.56 4.42 34.24
C ARG A 405 -0.94 5.80 34.48
N GLU A 406 -1.74 6.81 34.82
CA GLU A 406 -1.30 8.18 35.06
C GLU A 406 -0.49 8.80 33.91
N ARG A 407 -0.89 8.49 32.64
CA ARG A 407 -0.27 8.98 31.43
C ARG A 407 -0.95 10.27 30.95
N SER A 408 -0.32 10.92 29.94
CA SER A 408 -0.90 12.10 29.28
C SER A 408 -2.23 11.76 28.62
N LEU A 409 -3.29 12.46 29.03
CA LEU A 409 -4.64 12.31 28.47
C LEU A 409 -4.81 13.19 27.22
N PRO A 410 -5.69 12.84 26.28
CA PRO A 410 -6.07 13.74 25.21
C PRO A 410 -6.82 14.95 25.78
N GLU A 411 -6.66 16.13 25.15
CA GLU A 411 -7.43 17.33 25.53
C GLU A 411 -8.93 17.13 25.31
N ALA A 412 -9.28 16.43 24.25
CA ALA A 412 -10.67 16.08 23.93
C ALA A 412 -10.72 14.77 23.15
N LEU A 413 -11.85 14.10 23.27
CA LEU A 413 -12.16 12.85 22.58
C LEU A 413 -13.47 13.03 21.81
N THR A 414 -13.42 12.86 20.48
CA THR A 414 -14.61 12.84 19.63
C THR A 414 -14.83 11.45 19.08
N VAL A 415 -16.01 10.90 19.24
CA VAL A 415 -16.38 9.57 18.77
C VAL A 415 -17.65 9.62 17.93
N CYS A 416 -17.70 8.82 16.88
CA CYS A 416 -18.86 8.66 16.01
C CYS A 416 -19.08 7.19 15.64
N GLU A 417 -20.29 6.86 15.22
CA GLU A 417 -20.71 5.50 14.87
C GLU A 417 -20.44 4.48 15.97
N LEU A 418 -20.62 4.88 17.22
CA LEU A 418 -20.49 4.02 18.38
C LEU A 418 -21.87 3.61 18.87
N LYS A 419 -22.00 2.34 19.29
CA LYS A 419 -23.27 1.75 19.72
C LYS A 419 -23.07 0.82 20.90
N LEU A 420 -24.05 0.74 21.77
CA LEU A 420 -24.18 -0.27 22.81
C LEU A 420 -24.91 -1.50 22.26
N TRP A 421 -24.14 -2.51 21.85
CA TRP A 421 -24.67 -3.72 21.22
C TRP A 421 -25.43 -4.57 22.24
N THR A 422 -26.66 -4.96 21.92
CA THR A 422 -27.42 -5.96 22.68
C THR A 422 -26.87 -7.37 22.42
N GLU A 423 -27.13 -8.32 23.33
CA GLU A 423 -26.69 -9.70 23.12
C GLU A 423 -27.31 -10.33 21.84
N SER A 424 -28.55 -9.97 21.52
CA SER A 424 -29.19 -10.44 20.28
C SER A 424 -28.52 -9.88 19.03
N GLU A 425 -28.13 -8.61 19.05
CA GLU A 425 -27.39 -8.00 17.94
C GLU A 425 -26.00 -8.64 17.79
N ARG A 426 -25.27 -8.88 18.88
CA ARG A 426 -23.96 -9.59 18.86
C ARG A 426 -24.05 -10.99 18.29
N ALA A 427 -25.16 -11.69 18.53
CA ALA A 427 -25.38 -13.04 18.01
C ALA A 427 -25.68 -13.06 16.50
N ILE A 428 -26.39 -12.06 15.99
CA ILE A 428 -26.94 -12.07 14.62
C ILE A 428 -26.08 -11.24 13.65
N TRP A 429 -25.70 -10.03 14.04
CA TRP A 429 -25.07 -9.08 13.13
C TRP A 429 -23.74 -9.52 12.52
N PRO A 430 -22.82 -10.23 13.22
CA PRO A 430 -21.56 -10.62 12.61
C PRO A 430 -21.70 -11.43 11.31
N SER A 431 -22.74 -12.27 11.23
CA SER A 431 -23.02 -13.07 10.03
C SER A 431 -23.67 -12.29 8.90
N GLN A 432 -24.39 -11.21 9.22
CA GLN A 432 -25.10 -10.37 8.24
C GLN A 432 -24.32 -9.14 7.84
N TYR A 433 -23.47 -8.63 8.75
CA TYR A 433 -22.74 -7.37 8.55
C TYR A 433 -21.57 -7.50 7.58
N THR A 434 -20.96 -8.68 7.50
CA THR A 434 -19.79 -8.91 6.66
C THR A 434 -20.06 -9.94 5.56
N LEU A 435 -19.91 -9.51 4.31
CA LEU A 435 -19.91 -10.43 3.18
C LEU A 435 -18.53 -11.05 3.00
N PRO A 436 -18.44 -12.29 2.48
CA PRO A 436 -17.16 -12.88 2.12
C PRO A 436 -16.42 -12.03 1.07
N LEU A 437 -15.14 -11.74 1.33
CA LEU A 437 -14.25 -10.99 0.42
C LEU A 437 -13.26 -11.91 -0.30
N THR A 438 -13.51 -13.21 -0.34
CA THR A 438 -12.66 -14.15 -1.08
C THR A 438 -12.76 -13.85 -2.58
N PRO A 439 -11.62 -13.62 -3.25
CA PRO A 439 -11.61 -13.42 -4.70
C PRO A 439 -12.23 -14.62 -5.43
N ASP A 440 -13.14 -14.34 -6.36
CA ASP A 440 -13.79 -15.32 -7.23
C ASP A 440 -13.38 -15.08 -8.69
N TRP A 441 -13.56 -16.11 -9.52
CA TRP A 441 -13.04 -16.12 -10.89
C TRP A 441 -13.65 -15.02 -11.79
N ASP A 442 -14.85 -14.56 -11.48
CA ASP A 442 -15.58 -13.53 -12.23
C ASP A 442 -15.42 -12.12 -11.63
N GLY A 443 -14.79 -11.99 -10.45
CA GLY A 443 -14.56 -10.72 -9.75
C GLY A 443 -15.80 -10.13 -9.10
N SER A 444 -16.89 -10.88 -8.94
CA SER A 444 -18.16 -10.39 -8.40
C SER A 444 -18.06 -9.94 -6.94
N TYR A 445 -17.06 -10.43 -6.19
CA TYR A 445 -16.78 -9.96 -4.82
C TYR A 445 -16.49 -8.45 -4.74
N LEU A 446 -15.90 -7.85 -5.79
CA LEU A 446 -15.61 -6.41 -5.84
C LEU A 446 -16.89 -5.57 -5.89
N ILE A 447 -17.82 -5.94 -6.75
CA ILE A 447 -19.09 -5.20 -6.89
C ILE A 447 -20.02 -5.43 -5.69
N ARG A 448 -19.99 -6.62 -5.08
CA ARG A 448 -20.71 -6.88 -3.83
C ARG A 448 -20.18 -5.99 -2.71
N LEU A 449 -18.85 -5.86 -2.57
CA LEU A 449 -18.22 -4.98 -1.59
C LEU A 449 -18.56 -3.49 -1.85
N TRP A 450 -18.54 -3.07 -3.12
CA TRP A 450 -18.93 -1.71 -3.51
C TRP A 450 -20.34 -1.37 -3.01
N HIS A 451 -21.31 -2.22 -3.28
CA HIS A 451 -22.69 -1.99 -2.83
C HIS A 451 -22.83 -2.06 -1.32
N GLN A 452 -22.10 -2.93 -0.64
CA GLN A 452 -22.10 -2.98 0.81
C GLN A 452 -21.60 -1.66 1.43
N ILE A 453 -20.49 -1.13 0.93
CA ILE A 453 -19.92 0.14 1.40
C ILE A 453 -20.86 1.30 1.11
N ARG A 454 -21.43 1.33 -0.10
CA ARG A 454 -22.40 2.33 -0.51
C ARG A 454 -23.67 2.29 0.35
N ASP A 455 -24.20 1.10 0.63
CA ASP A 455 -25.42 0.92 1.40
C ASP A 455 -25.25 1.31 2.88
N ARG A 456 -24.02 1.27 3.45
CA ARG A 456 -23.73 1.81 4.80
C ARG A 456 -23.96 3.31 4.90
N GLU A 457 -23.78 4.05 3.82
CA GLU A 457 -24.08 5.48 3.77
C GLU A 457 -25.59 5.75 3.76
N LEU A 458 -26.40 4.81 3.27
CA LEU A 458 -27.83 4.97 3.03
C LEU A 458 -28.72 4.34 4.10
N PHE A 459 -28.29 3.22 4.71
CA PHE A 459 -29.11 2.41 5.62
C PHE A 459 -28.36 2.06 6.91
N HIS A 460 -29.12 1.95 8.01
CA HIS A 460 -28.61 1.40 9.26
C HIS A 460 -29.63 0.46 9.91
N PRO A 461 -29.32 -0.86 10.02
CA PRO A 461 -28.16 -1.54 9.45
C PRO A 461 -28.20 -1.64 7.92
N TRP A 462 -27.06 -1.64 7.25
CA TRP A 462 -26.95 -1.61 5.79
C TRP A 462 -27.62 -2.81 5.08
N PHE A 463 -27.70 -3.94 5.74
CA PHE A 463 -28.31 -5.17 5.20
C PHE A 463 -29.84 -5.17 5.29
N GLU A 464 -30.46 -4.24 5.98
CA GLU A 464 -31.90 -4.03 6.02
C GLU A 464 -32.26 -2.80 5.15
N ARG A 465 -32.55 -3.04 3.87
CA ARG A 465 -32.82 -1.98 2.89
C ARG A 465 -34.29 -1.64 2.86
N THR A 466 -34.82 -1.09 3.95
CA THR A 466 -36.21 -0.71 4.12
C THR A 466 -36.35 0.78 4.38
N ARG A 467 -37.56 1.32 4.20
CA ARG A 467 -37.86 2.71 4.53
C ARG A 467 -37.52 3.07 5.98
N ALA A 468 -37.68 2.12 6.91
CA ALA A 468 -37.45 2.35 8.33
C ALA A 468 -35.97 2.44 8.69
N THR A 469 -35.07 1.96 7.82
CA THR A 469 -33.62 1.92 8.04
C THR A 469 -32.85 2.96 7.23
N ILE A 470 -33.56 3.81 6.43
CA ILE A 470 -32.93 4.93 5.71
C ILE A 470 -32.31 5.89 6.73
N ARG A 471 -31.05 6.23 6.55
CA ARG A 471 -30.32 7.17 7.39
C ARG A 471 -30.72 8.61 7.02
N PRO A 472 -31.10 9.46 7.98
CA PRO A 472 -31.46 10.86 7.75
C PRO A 472 -30.22 11.76 7.74
N VAL A 473 -29.18 11.37 7.00
CA VAL A 473 -27.91 12.10 6.87
C VAL A 473 -27.59 12.30 5.40
N GLU A 474 -26.79 13.34 5.10
CA GLU A 474 -26.26 13.50 3.74
C GLU A 474 -25.28 12.37 3.44
N PRO A 475 -25.56 11.48 2.47
CA PRO A 475 -24.74 10.33 2.20
C PRO A 475 -23.45 10.73 1.46
N GLN A 476 -22.32 10.16 1.86
CA GLN A 476 -21.04 10.36 1.18
C GLN A 476 -20.87 9.32 0.05
N LEU A 477 -21.45 9.62 -1.11
CA LEU A 477 -21.46 8.74 -2.28
C LEU A 477 -20.44 9.13 -3.36
N ASP A 478 -19.42 9.88 -2.99
CA ASP A 478 -18.33 10.19 -3.90
C ASP A 478 -17.63 8.91 -4.35
N ALA A 479 -17.49 8.72 -5.67
CA ALA A 479 -16.98 7.47 -6.24
C ALA A 479 -15.50 7.23 -5.90
N ASP A 480 -14.70 8.29 -5.77
CA ASP A 480 -13.30 8.19 -5.36
C ASP A 480 -13.18 7.73 -3.91
N LEU A 481 -13.98 8.32 -3.01
CA LEU A 481 -14.02 7.93 -1.61
C LEU A 481 -14.51 6.49 -1.44
N LEU A 482 -15.58 6.09 -2.12
CA LEU A 482 -16.08 4.72 -2.08
C LEU A 482 -15.05 3.71 -2.64
N THR A 483 -14.32 4.07 -3.71
CA THR A 483 -13.23 3.24 -4.25
C THR A 483 -12.09 3.09 -3.24
N LEU A 484 -11.77 4.15 -2.51
CA LEU A 484 -10.76 4.12 -1.46
C LEU A 484 -11.19 3.21 -0.29
N GLU A 485 -12.46 3.25 0.10
CA GLU A 485 -13.04 2.35 1.12
C GLU A 485 -13.04 0.88 0.66
N VAL A 486 -13.35 0.62 -0.62
CA VAL A 486 -13.20 -0.73 -1.20
C VAL A 486 -11.76 -1.20 -1.08
N PHE A 487 -10.79 -0.38 -1.48
CA PHE A 487 -9.39 -0.71 -1.36
C PHE A 487 -8.97 -0.99 0.09
N ALA A 488 -9.39 -0.15 1.04
CA ALA A 488 -9.10 -0.32 2.45
C ALA A 488 -9.68 -1.63 3.02
N ALA A 489 -10.91 -1.97 2.64
CA ALA A 489 -11.55 -3.22 3.03
C ALA A 489 -10.79 -4.45 2.52
N LEU A 490 -10.30 -4.39 1.28
CA LEU A 490 -9.48 -5.43 0.66
C LEU A 490 -8.07 -5.54 1.27
N CYS A 491 -7.53 -4.46 1.84
CA CYS A 491 -6.29 -4.46 2.60
C CYS A 491 -6.46 -5.04 4.02
N CYS A 492 -7.68 -5.12 4.55
CA CYS A 492 -7.92 -5.64 5.89
C CYS A 492 -7.65 -7.16 5.92
N ARG A 493 -6.73 -7.60 6.76
CA ARG A 493 -6.29 -9.01 6.83
C ARG A 493 -7.40 -9.98 7.22
N ASP A 494 -8.23 -9.58 8.17
CA ASP A 494 -9.43 -10.31 8.60
C ASP A 494 -10.61 -9.33 8.67
N TRP A 495 -11.23 -9.11 7.53
CA TRP A 495 -12.40 -8.25 7.39
C TRP A 495 -13.52 -8.62 8.36
N ALA A 496 -13.88 -9.90 8.42
CA ALA A 496 -14.94 -10.38 9.28
C ALA A 496 -14.56 -10.30 10.76
N GLY A 497 -13.30 -10.61 11.09
CA GLY A 497 -12.77 -10.51 12.45
C GLY A 497 -12.72 -9.08 12.95
N SER A 498 -12.37 -8.12 12.11
CA SER A 498 -12.38 -6.71 12.44
C SER A 498 -13.77 -6.23 12.88
N HIS A 499 -14.80 -6.60 12.12
CA HIS A 499 -16.19 -6.27 12.47
C HIS A 499 -16.66 -7.01 13.72
N ARG A 500 -16.31 -8.30 13.87
CA ARG A 500 -16.62 -9.06 15.10
C ARG A 500 -15.96 -8.43 16.32
N SER A 501 -14.72 -7.97 16.22
CA SER A 501 -14.00 -7.30 17.30
C SER A 501 -14.74 -6.04 17.76
N TRP A 502 -15.20 -5.23 16.81
CA TRP A 502 -16.01 -4.06 17.09
C TRP A 502 -17.40 -4.39 17.67
N LEU A 503 -18.13 -5.33 17.05
CA LEU A 503 -19.47 -5.73 17.48
C LEU A 503 -19.48 -6.37 18.87
N ASN A 504 -18.38 -7.02 19.28
CA ASN A 504 -18.22 -7.64 20.59
C ASN A 504 -17.68 -6.71 21.68
N TRP A 505 -17.26 -5.49 21.30
CA TRP A 505 -16.78 -4.53 22.28
C TRP A 505 -17.86 -4.18 23.32
N ARG A 506 -17.44 -4.04 24.57
CA ARG A 506 -18.30 -3.69 25.72
C ARG A 506 -17.81 -2.39 26.33
N ALA A 507 -18.74 -1.57 26.77
CA ALA A 507 -18.46 -0.24 27.31
C ALA A 507 -17.96 -0.26 28.77
N ASP A 508 -17.38 -1.37 29.24
CA ASP A 508 -16.96 -1.54 30.64
C ASP A 508 -15.84 -0.56 31.04
N ALA A 509 -15.03 -0.13 30.05
CA ALA A 509 -13.95 0.84 30.28
C ALA A 509 -14.42 2.27 30.47
N LEU A 510 -15.67 2.61 30.12
CA LEU A 510 -16.15 4.00 30.10
C LEU A 510 -16.17 4.64 31.49
N ASP A 511 -16.43 3.85 32.53
CA ASP A 511 -16.41 4.32 33.92
C ASP A 511 -15.05 4.89 34.36
N ALA A 512 -13.97 4.50 33.68
CA ALA A 512 -12.61 4.87 34.01
C ALA A 512 -12.11 6.15 33.31
N ILE A 513 -12.85 6.71 32.32
CA ILE A 513 -12.40 7.85 31.50
C ILE A 513 -12.35 9.16 32.31
N GLY A 514 -13.25 9.35 33.26
CA GLY A 514 -13.21 10.45 34.24
C GLY A 514 -13.45 11.84 33.66
N SER A 515 -12.46 12.74 33.72
CA SER A 515 -12.60 14.16 33.37
C SER A 515 -12.24 14.49 31.91
N VAL A 516 -12.02 13.50 31.04
CA VAL A 516 -11.79 13.78 29.63
C VAL A 516 -13.08 14.30 28.99
N ASP A 517 -12.98 15.38 28.23
CA ASP A 517 -14.11 15.92 27.47
C ASP A 517 -14.43 14.97 26.29
N VAL A 518 -15.59 14.31 26.34
CA VAL A 518 -16.03 13.34 25.33
C VAL A 518 -17.23 13.85 24.57
N THR A 519 -17.05 14.09 23.28
CA THR A 519 -18.13 14.48 22.36
C THR A 519 -18.58 13.26 21.55
N PHE A 520 -19.87 12.93 21.60
CA PHE A 520 -20.50 11.92 20.76
C PHE A 520 -21.16 12.58 19.56
N LEU A 521 -20.68 12.28 18.36
CA LEU A 521 -21.25 12.80 17.11
C LEU A 521 -22.22 11.77 16.53
N ALA A 522 -23.48 12.17 16.45
CA ALA A 522 -24.51 11.42 15.75
C ALA A 522 -25.63 12.38 15.30
N THR A 523 -26.16 12.18 14.12
CA THR A 523 -27.29 12.97 13.61
C THR A 523 -28.58 12.48 14.27
N PRO A 524 -29.44 13.36 14.81
CA PRO A 524 -30.72 12.97 15.37
C PRO A 524 -31.55 12.17 14.35
N GLY A 525 -32.08 11.02 14.77
CA GLY A 525 -32.85 10.11 13.93
C GLY A 525 -32.00 9.08 13.15
N ASP A 526 -30.68 9.22 13.11
CA ASP A 526 -29.80 8.17 12.61
C ASP A 526 -29.75 7.01 13.62
N GLY A 527 -29.64 5.78 13.13
CA GLY A 527 -29.53 4.59 13.98
C GLY A 527 -28.36 4.63 14.96
N TRP A 528 -27.29 5.36 14.65
CA TRP A 528 -26.16 5.61 15.55
C TRP A 528 -26.48 6.56 16.71
N ALA A 529 -27.50 7.42 16.58
CA ALA A 529 -27.90 8.37 17.63
C ALA A 529 -28.65 7.71 18.78
N ARG A 530 -29.19 6.52 18.60
CA ARG A 530 -30.05 5.83 19.58
C ARG A 530 -29.41 5.71 20.95
N ASP A 531 -28.13 5.33 20.97
CA ASP A 531 -27.43 5.00 22.20
C ASP A 531 -26.59 6.15 22.78
N VAL A 532 -26.54 7.31 22.11
CA VAL A 532 -25.76 8.48 22.55
C VAL A 532 -26.12 8.94 23.97
N PRO A 533 -27.40 9.05 24.37
CA PRO A 533 -27.74 9.45 25.75
C PRO A 533 -27.20 8.49 26.80
N ALA A 534 -27.26 7.18 26.52
CA ALA A 534 -26.73 6.15 27.43
C ALA A 534 -25.20 6.20 27.50
N LEU A 535 -24.54 6.39 26.36
CA LEU A 535 -23.08 6.56 26.28
C LEU A 535 -22.62 7.81 27.02
N GLN A 536 -23.31 8.93 26.88
CA GLN A 536 -23.03 10.16 27.61
C GLN A 536 -23.18 9.96 29.13
N ALA A 537 -24.21 9.23 29.57
CA ALA A 537 -24.41 8.91 30.99
C ALA A 537 -23.29 8.04 31.58
N LEU A 538 -22.70 7.13 30.76
CA LEU A 538 -21.59 6.28 31.19
C LEU A 538 -20.29 7.05 31.37
N VAL A 539 -20.02 8.07 30.54
CA VAL A 539 -18.79 8.89 30.62
C VAL A 539 -18.95 10.10 31.57
N ALA A 540 -20.15 10.40 32.00
CA ALA A 540 -20.38 11.54 32.90
C ALA A 540 -19.60 11.36 34.22
N PRO A 541 -18.96 12.42 34.74
CA PRO A 541 -18.28 12.35 36.03
C PRO A 541 -19.26 11.88 37.11
N ARG A 542 -18.99 10.72 37.72
CA ARG A 542 -19.78 10.28 38.90
C ARG A 542 -19.48 11.28 40.01
N ALA A 543 -20.53 11.92 40.54
CA ALA A 543 -20.40 12.71 41.76
C ALA A 543 -19.75 11.80 42.82
N LYS A 544 -18.64 12.27 43.40
CA LYS A 544 -18.00 11.56 44.50
C LYS A 544 -19.09 11.31 45.58
N ARG A 545 -19.47 10.05 45.76
CA ARG A 545 -20.32 9.63 46.88
C ARG A 545 -19.56 9.74 48.19
#